data_a21896dea02548b586c53e77f02ffee6
#
_entry.id   a21896dea02548b586c53e77f02ffee6
#
_cell.length_a   1.000
_cell.length_b   1.000
_cell.length_c   1.000
_cell.angle_alpha   90.00
_cell.angle_beta   90.00
_cell.angle_gamma   90.00
#
_symmetry.space_group_name_H-M   'P 1'
#
loop_
_entity.id
_entity.type
_entity.pdbx_description
1 polymer ?
#
loop_
_entity_poly.entity_id
_entity_poly.type
_entity_poly.pdbx_seq_one_letter_code
_entity_poly.pdbx_strand_id
1 'polypeptide(L)'
;NWDFPSRWMGQIAGDCVDLNTENDYVAKYLVDCYGQFIKMGVDGFRIDTSGHISRLTFNKEFIPQFEALGKQYENKRLNKAPFFMYGEVCTRMNDVTYRGQANLSCYFYTWKSDEALLNKWDGSKSYWDNQVIPEGSEPVGPQLLCLEETTSPKSNNAKMLNGAWHEPDYSQSSGFNVIDFPMHYSYNTAQQAFSLASGDECYNDATFNVVYVDSHDYSPGPSDTNRFGGTDAQW
;
A
#
# COMPACT_ATOMS: atom_id res chain seq x y z
N ASN A 1 3.07 -5.50 14.71
CA ASN A 1 4.46 -5.21 14.56
C ASN A 1 4.68 -4.22 13.41
N TRP A 2 5.48 -3.17 13.67
CA TRP A 2 5.70 -2.07 12.71
C TRP A 2 7.06 -2.15 12.03
N ASP A 3 7.93 -3.05 12.49
CA ASP A 3 9.26 -3.21 11.94
C ASP A 3 9.24 -4.17 10.74
N PHE A 4 9.90 -3.75 9.69
CA PHE A 4 10.06 -4.54 8.48
C PHE A 4 11.15 -5.62 8.68
N PRO A 5 10.99 -6.87 8.18
CA PRO A 5 9.87 -7.41 7.40
C PRO A 5 8.72 -7.98 8.22
N SER A 6 8.82 -8.01 9.55
CA SER A 6 7.84 -8.60 10.46
C SER A 6 6.45 -7.94 10.40
N ARG A 7 6.38 -6.75 9.78
CA ARG A 7 5.14 -6.04 9.46
C ARG A 7 4.16 -6.90 8.64
N TRP A 8 4.66 -7.73 7.74
CA TRP A 8 3.81 -8.59 6.90
C TRP A 8 3.49 -9.94 7.51
N MET A 9 4.24 -10.35 8.54
CA MET A 9 4.20 -11.70 9.09
C MET A 9 3.82 -11.71 10.57
N GLY A 10 3.38 -10.60 11.10
CA GLY A 10 3.15 -10.49 12.52
C GLY A 10 1.96 -9.60 12.86
N GLN A 11 1.38 -9.89 14.00
CA GLN A 11 0.24 -9.16 14.55
C GLN A 11 0.51 -7.66 14.62
N ILE A 12 -0.44 -6.87 14.17
CA ILE A 12 -0.42 -5.41 14.31
C ILE A 12 -0.69 -5.00 15.76
N ALA A 13 -1.61 -5.68 16.41
CA ALA A 13 -1.97 -5.48 17.81
C ALA A 13 -2.14 -6.84 18.50
N GLY A 14 -2.09 -6.87 19.83
CA GLY A 14 -1.95 -8.07 20.62
C GLY A 14 -3.01 -9.16 20.46
N ASP A 15 -4.19 -8.81 19.96
CA ASP A 15 -5.32 -9.72 19.73
C ASP A 15 -5.75 -9.84 18.27
N CYS A 16 -5.05 -9.14 17.38
CA CYS A 16 -5.31 -9.20 15.94
C CYS A 16 -4.40 -10.24 15.29
N VAL A 17 -4.96 -11.41 14.99
CA VAL A 17 -4.21 -12.46 14.29
C VAL A 17 -3.91 -12.02 12.87
N ASP A 18 -2.65 -12.11 12.46
CA ASP A 18 -2.23 -11.88 11.11
C ASP A 18 -2.69 -13.01 10.19
N LEU A 19 -3.22 -12.66 9.04
CA LEU A 19 -3.61 -13.62 8.01
C LEU A 19 -2.46 -13.78 7.02
N ASN A 20 -2.10 -15.01 6.70
CA ASN A 20 -1.10 -15.29 5.67
C ASN A 20 -1.66 -14.98 4.27
N THR A 21 -1.68 -13.70 3.90
CA THR A 21 -2.26 -13.22 2.64
C THR A 21 -1.44 -13.63 1.41
N GLU A 22 -0.23 -14.14 1.60
CA GLU A 22 0.63 -14.70 0.56
C GLU A 22 0.24 -16.13 0.19
N ASN A 23 -0.64 -16.77 0.97
CA ASN A 23 -1.16 -18.09 0.69
C ASN A 23 -2.38 -18.00 -0.25
N ASP A 24 -2.36 -18.75 -1.35
CA ASP A 24 -3.42 -18.75 -2.37
C ASP A 24 -4.82 -19.02 -1.82
N TYR A 25 -4.92 -19.92 -0.86
CA TYR A 25 -6.22 -20.26 -0.26
C TYR A 25 -6.77 -19.07 0.54
N VAL A 26 -5.92 -18.41 1.32
CA VAL A 26 -6.31 -17.22 2.12
C VAL A 26 -6.65 -16.06 1.18
N ALA A 27 -5.80 -15.78 0.21
CA ALA A 27 -6.04 -14.71 -0.77
C ALA A 27 -7.35 -14.93 -1.52
N LYS A 28 -7.58 -16.15 -2.02
CA LYS A 28 -8.84 -16.50 -2.70
C LYS A 28 -10.05 -16.34 -1.78
N TYR A 29 -9.97 -16.80 -0.55
CA TYR A 29 -11.04 -16.66 0.42
C TYR A 29 -11.42 -15.18 0.64
N LEU A 30 -10.41 -14.32 0.79
CA LEU A 30 -10.63 -12.88 0.96
C LEU A 30 -11.24 -12.24 -0.29
N VAL A 31 -10.78 -12.62 -1.48
CA VAL A 31 -11.36 -12.17 -2.75
C VAL A 31 -12.82 -12.61 -2.88
N ASP A 32 -13.13 -13.85 -2.55
CA ASP A 32 -14.50 -14.36 -2.60
C ASP A 32 -15.42 -13.62 -1.62
N CYS A 33 -14.93 -13.34 -0.40
CA CYS A 33 -15.70 -12.60 0.60
C CYS A 33 -15.94 -11.14 0.20
N TYR A 34 -14.88 -10.39 -0.07
CA TYR A 34 -14.99 -8.96 -0.40
C TYR A 34 -15.57 -8.73 -1.79
N GLY A 35 -15.35 -9.64 -2.73
CA GLY A 35 -15.95 -9.60 -4.05
C GLY A 35 -17.48 -9.57 -4.05
N GLN A 36 -18.15 -10.05 -2.99
CA GLN A 36 -19.61 -9.93 -2.88
C GLN A 36 -20.06 -8.47 -2.83
N PHE A 37 -19.32 -7.60 -2.17
CA PHE A 37 -19.63 -6.17 -2.11
C PHE A 37 -19.49 -5.51 -3.48
N ILE A 38 -18.49 -5.90 -4.28
CA ILE A 38 -18.34 -5.43 -5.66
C ILE A 38 -19.54 -5.85 -6.51
N LYS A 39 -20.00 -7.10 -6.37
CA LYS A 39 -21.19 -7.62 -7.05
C LYS A 39 -22.47 -6.88 -6.65
N MET A 40 -22.54 -6.34 -5.44
CA MET A 40 -23.65 -5.51 -4.98
C MET A 40 -23.59 -4.08 -5.52
N GLY A 41 -22.44 -3.62 -6.01
CA GLY A 41 -22.29 -2.30 -6.62
C GLY A 41 -21.54 -1.28 -5.76
N VAL A 42 -20.74 -1.72 -4.81
CA VAL A 42 -19.84 -0.83 -4.07
C VAL A 42 -18.84 -0.19 -5.04
N ASP A 43 -18.62 1.11 -4.90
CA ASP A 43 -17.79 1.90 -5.82
C ASP A 43 -16.30 1.67 -5.64
N GLY A 44 -15.87 1.31 -4.44
CA GLY A 44 -14.45 1.06 -4.16
C GLY A 44 -14.21 0.53 -2.76
N PHE A 45 -12.93 0.25 -2.48
CA PHE A 45 -12.45 -0.15 -1.16
C PHE A 45 -11.42 0.83 -0.62
N ARG A 46 -11.58 1.24 0.62
CA ARG A 46 -10.50 1.73 1.47
C ARG A 46 -9.98 0.53 2.23
N ILE A 47 -8.71 0.19 2.03
CA ILE A 47 -8.08 -0.97 2.67
C ILE A 47 -7.23 -0.46 3.82
N ASP A 48 -7.67 -0.78 5.01
CA ASP A 48 -7.00 -0.44 6.25
C ASP A 48 -5.67 -1.19 6.34
N THR A 49 -4.67 -0.56 6.99
CA THR A 49 -3.38 -1.19 7.27
C THR A 49 -2.75 -1.94 6.08
N SER A 50 -2.92 -1.43 4.87
CA SER A 50 -2.38 -2.05 3.65
C SER A 50 -0.87 -2.28 3.70
N GLY A 51 -0.15 -1.49 4.49
CA GLY A 51 1.28 -1.69 4.73
C GLY A 51 1.64 -3.02 5.41
N HIS A 52 0.65 -3.77 5.90
CA HIS A 52 0.82 -5.10 6.50
C HIS A 52 0.55 -6.25 5.51
N ILE A 53 0.26 -5.90 4.27
CA ILE A 53 0.16 -6.83 3.14
C ILE A 53 1.23 -6.45 2.14
N SER A 54 1.90 -7.42 1.56
CA SER A 54 2.95 -7.13 0.58
C SER A 54 2.38 -6.56 -0.73
N ARG A 55 3.17 -5.72 -1.42
CA ARG A 55 2.78 -5.23 -2.73
C ARG A 55 2.63 -6.37 -3.74
N LEU A 56 3.47 -7.40 -3.66
CA LEU A 56 3.38 -8.57 -4.54
C LEU A 56 2.03 -9.26 -4.37
N THR A 57 1.53 -9.44 -3.14
CA THR A 57 0.19 -10.00 -2.89
C THR A 57 -0.89 -9.15 -3.56
N PHE A 58 -0.81 -7.82 -3.41
CA PHE A 58 -1.75 -6.92 -4.10
C PHE A 58 -1.68 -7.11 -5.61
N ASN A 59 -0.50 -7.07 -6.20
CA ASN A 59 -0.32 -7.15 -7.65
C ASN A 59 -0.65 -8.53 -8.22
N LYS A 60 -0.44 -9.60 -7.45
CA LYS A 60 -0.69 -10.97 -7.91
C LYS A 60 -2.15 -11.38 -7.71
N GLU A 61 -2.73 -11.03 -6.57
CA GLU A 61 -4.00 -11.59 -6.13
C GLU A 61 -5.14 -10.57 -6.11
N PHE A 62 -5.03 -9.50 -5.32
CA PHE A 62 -6.18 -8.66 -5.02
C PHE A 62 -6.55 -7.71 -6.15
N ILE A 63 -5.59 -6.96 -6.66
CA ILE A 63 -5.85 -5.94 -7.68
C ILE A 63 -6.47 -6.57 -8.93
N PRO A 64 -5.85 -7.58 -9.59
CA PRO A 64 -6.40 -8.11 -10.83
C PRO A 64 -7.78 -8.73 -10.64
N GLN A 65 -8.03 -9.37 -9.50
CA GLN A 65 -9.32 -10.03 -9.26
C GLN A 65 -10.42 -9.02 -8.93
N PHE A 66 -10.15 -8.00 -8.11
CA PHE A 66 -11.12 -6.96 -7.81
C PHE A 66 -11.41 -6.06 -9.01
N GLU A 67 -10.41 -5.75 -9.83
CA GLU A 67 -10.61 -5.01 -11.08
C GLU A 67 -11.48 -5.80 -12.06
N ALA A 68 -11.22 -7.10 -12.21
CA ALA A 68 -12.03 -7.98 -13.08
C ALA A 68 -13.49 -8.04 -12.61
N LEU A 69 -13.73 -8.21 -11.30
CA LEU A 69 -15.07 -8.14 -10.72
C LEU A 69 -15.67 -6.74 -10.89
N GLY A 70 -14.89 -5.71 -10.65
CA GLY A 70 -15.31 -4.33 -10.87
C GLY A 70 -15.79 -4.09 -12.30
N LYS A 71 -15.06 -4.59 -13.28
CA LYS A 71 -15.45 -4.51 -14.69
C LYS A 71 -16.69 -5.33 -15.00
N GLN A 72 -16.77 -6.55 -14.52
CA GLN A 72 -17.91 -7.45 -14.73
C GLN A 72 -19.23 -6.84 -14.20
N TYR A 73 -19.17 -6.14 -13.08
CA TYR A 73 -20.33 -5.56 -12.40
C TYR A 73 -20.42 -4.03 -12.52
N GLU A 74 -19.74 -3.43 -13.51
CA GLU A 74 -19.74 -1.97 -13.70
C GLU A 74 -21.14 -1.34 -13.81
N ASN A 75 -22.10 -2.09 -14.36
CA ASN A 75 -23.49 -1.63 -14.49
C ASN A 75 -24.21 -1.40 -13.14
N LYS A 76 -23.63 -1.88 -12.05
CA LYS A 76 -24.16 -1.68 -10.71
C LYS A 76 -23.73 -0.35 -10.10
N ARG A 77 -22.70 0.29 -10.66
CA ARG A 77 -22.17 1.56 -10.17
C ARG A 77 -22.69 2.74 -10.98
N LEU A 78 -22.77 3.90 -10.34
CA LEU A 78 -23.16 5.13 -10.98
C LEU A 78 -22.21 5.48 -12.14
N ASN A 79 -22.79 5.79 -13.29
CA ASN A 79 -22.04 6.11 -14.52
C ASN A 79 -21.01 5.04 -14.95
N LYS A 80 -21.18 3.81 -14.50
CA LYS A 80 -20.20 2.72 -14.73
C LYS A 80 -18.78 3.12 -14.35
N ALA A 81 -18.64 3.88 -13.28
CA ALA A 81 -17.33 4.32 -12.80
C ALA A 81 -16.41 3.12 -12.60
N PRO A 82 -15.11 3.23 -12.89
CA PRO A 82 -14.13 2.21 -12.55
C PRO A 82 -14.17 1.88 -11.06
N PHE A 83 -13.92 0.63 -10.72
CA PHE A 83 -13.77 0.25 -9.31
C PHE A 83 -12.51 0.88 -8.74
N PHE A 84 -12.62 1.54 -7.59
CA PHE A 84 -11.54 2.30 -7.00
C PHE A 84 -10.97 1.61 -5.76
N MET A 85 -9.64 1.51 -5.69
CA MET A 85 -8.96 0.94 -4.53
C MET A 85 -7.90 1.90 -4.01
N TYR A 86 -7.90 2.12 -2.71
CA TYR A 86 -6.81 2.83 -2.06
C TYR A 86 -6.58 2.29 -0.65
N GLY A 87 -5.39 2.46 -0.16
CA GLY A 87 -4.99 1.89 1.11
C GLY A 87 -4.24 2.81 2.03
N GLU A 88 -4.27 2.43 3.28
CA GLU A 88 -3.44 3.03 4.30
C GLU A 88 -2.10 2.31 4.40
N VAL A 89 -1.06 2.95 3.91
CA VAL A 89 0.32 2.53 4.12
C VAL A 89 0.95 3.55 5.06
N CYS A 90 0.79 3.35 6.36
CA CYS A 90 1.25 4.29 7.37
C CYS A 90 2.77 4.36 7.40
N THR A 91 3.33 5.25 6.61
CA THR A 91 4.75 5.55 6.54
C THR A 91 4.95 7.05 6.64
N ARG A 92 5.59 7.48 7.71
CA ARG A 92 5.79 8.89 8.07
C ARG A 92 7.17 9.42 7.66
N MET A 93 8.05 8.55 7.15
CA MET A 93 9.48 8.85 6.96
C MET A 93 9.90 8.65 5.52
N ASN A 94 10.76 9.53 5.05
CA ASN A 94 11.43 9.44 3.76
C ASN A 94 12.78 8.70 3.87
N ASP A 95 13.20 8.32 5.07
CA ASP A 95 14.46 7.61 5.26
C ASP A 95 14.42 6.21 4.68
N VAL A 96 15.48 5.83 3.98
CA VAL A 96 15.63 4.49 3.39
C VAL A 96 15.67 3.40 4.45
N THR A 97 16.15 3.75 5.66
CA THR A 97 16.17 2.84 6.80
C THR A 97 15.55 3.47 8.03
N TYR A 98 14.86 2.67 8.81
CA TYR A 98 14.33 3.05 10.11
C TYR A 98 14.71 1.97 11.13
N ARG A 99 15.36 2.39 12.24
CA ARG A 99 15.86 1.46 13.28
C ARG A 99 16.74 0.35 12.72
N GLY A 100 17.54 0.66 11.69
CA GLY A 100 18.42 -0.31 11.05
C GLY A 100 17.74 -1.30 10.11
N GLN A 101 16.45 -1.14 9.86
CA GLN A 101 15.68 -1.93 8.91
C GLN A 101 15.32 -1.11 7.67
N ALA A 102 15.12 -1.78 6.55
CA ALA A 102 14.59 -1.12 5.36
C ALA A 102 13.21 -0.53 5.67
N ASN A 103 12.99 0.72 5.29
CA ASN A 103 11.70 1.38 5.44
C ASN A 103 10.80 1.10 4.23
N LEU A 104 9.51 1.37 4.37
CA LEU A 104 8.52 1.18 3.33
C LEU A 104 7.94 2.53 2.92
N SER A 105 8.06 2.88 1.65
CA SER A 105 7.35 4.04 1.10
C SER A 105 5.86 3.74 0.92
N CYS A 106 4.99 4.68 1.30
CA CYS A 106 3.56 4.54 0.98
C CYS A 106 3.32 4.48 -0.53
N TYR A 107 4.06 5.25 -1.30
CA TYR A 107 3.92 5.30 -2.77
C TYR A 107 4.37 4.04 -3.49
N PHE A 108 5.14 3.19 -2.83
CA PHE A 108 5.60 1.92 -3.37
C PHE A 108 4.44 1.05 -3.88
N TYR A 109 3.29 1.10 -3.23
CA TYR A 109 2.10 0.34 -3.58
C TYR A 109 1.40 0.84 -4.84
N THR A 110 1.63 2.07 -5.26
CA THR A 110 0.98 2.64 -6.45
C THR A 110 1.56 2.14 -7.76
N TRP A 111 2.69 1.43 -7.71
CA TRP A 111 3.43 0.95 -8.89
C TRP A 111 3.35 -0.57 -9.03
N LYS A 112 3.36 -1.02 -10.27
CA LYS A 112 3.42 -2.45 -10.58
C LYS A 112 4.69 -3.08 -10.02
N SER A 113 4.54 -4.28 -9.52
CA SER A 113 5.66 -5.13 -9.14
C SER A 113 6.45 -5.60 -10.36
N ASP A 114 7.70 -5.97 -10.14
CA ASP A 114 8.53 -6.59 -11.16
C ASP A 114 7.88 -7.90 -11.65
N GLU A 115 7.68 -8.00 -12.95
CA GLU A 115 7.03 -9.16 -13.56
C GLU A 115 7.84 -10.45 -13.36
N ALA A 116 9.17 -10.35 -13.32
CA ALA A 116 10.02 -11.50 -13.05
C ALA A 116 9.82 -12.04 -11.63
N LEU A 117 9.55 -11.18 -10.65
CA LEU A 117 9.21 -11.60 -9.29
C LEU A 117 7.80 -12.20 -9.24
N LEU A 118 6.83 -11.57 -9.90
CA LEU A 118 5.46 -12.11 -10.00
C LEU A 118 5.43 -13.50 -10.64
N ASN A 119 6.29 -13.74 -11.62
CA ASN A 119 6.39 -15.05 -12.27
C ASN A 119 7.01 -16.14 -11.39
N LYS A 120 7.77 -15.77 -10.37
CA LYS A 120 8.30 -16.69 -9.35
C LYS A 120 7.27 -16.99 -8.24
N TRP A 121 6.16 -16.28 -8.20
CA TRP A 121 5.16 -16.43 -7.14
C TRP A 121 4.51 -17.82 -7.19
N ASP A 122 4.54 -18.50 -6.06
CA ASP A 122 3.83 -19.74 -5.83
C ASP A 122 3.15 -19.70 -4.46
N GLY A 123 1.92 -19.23 -4.43
CA GLY A 123 1.13 -19.06 -3.22
C GLY A 123 0.73 -20.37 -2.53
N SER A 124 0.96 -21.52 -3.19
CA SER A 124 0.82 -22.84 -2.54
C SER A 124 1.96 -23.11 -1.55
N LYS A 125 3.06 -22.35 -1.63
CA LYS A 125 4.26 -22.46 -0.80
C LYS A 125 4.41 -21.22 0.05
N SER A 126 3.66 -21.11 1.11
CA SER A 126 3.88 -20.03 2.07
C SER A 126 5.14 -20.29 2.91
N TYR A 127 5.74 -19.22 3.42
CA TYR A 127 6.93 -19.31 4.27
C TYR A 127 6.75 -20.26 5.46
N TRP A 128 5.55 -20.31 6.00
CA TRP A 128 5.22 -21.13 7.16
C TRP A 128 5.05 -22.60 6.84
N ASP A 129 4.73 -22.92 5.59
CA ASP A 129 4.64 -24.30 5.11
C ASP A 129 6.04 -24.88 4.85
N ASN A 130 7.02 -24.02 4.58
CA ASN A 130 8.42 -24.37 4.34
C ASN A 130 9.28 -23.93 5.51
N GLN A 131 9.26 -24.67 6.59
CA GLN A 131 9.97 -24.32 7.82
C GLN A 131 11.51 -24.29 7.70
N VAL A 132 12.07 -24.85 6.67
CA VAL A 132 13.51 -24.87 6.43
C VAL A 132 13.78 -24.62 4.96
N ILE A 133 14.38 -23.46 4.65
CA ILE A 133 14.97 -23.23 3.34
C ILE A 133 16.36 -23.85 3.37
N PRO A 134 16.67 -24.85 2.55
CA PRO A 134 18.02 -25.42 2.49
C PRO A 134 19.03 -24.32 2.14
N GLU A 135 20.17 -24.33 2.83
CA GLU A 135 21.27 -23.43 2.54
C GLU A 135 21.66 -23.50 1.05
N GLY A 136 21.77 -22.35 0.41
CA GLY A 136 22.09 -22.26 -1.02
C GLY A 136 20.90 -22.44 -1.98
N SER A 137 19.68 -22.61 -1.47
CA SER A 137 18.46 -22.62 -2.30
C SER A 137 17.98 -21.20 -2.57
N GLU A 138 17.49 -20.98 -3.79
CA GLU A 138 16.77 -19.74 -4.10
C GLU A 138 15.50 -19.63 -3.22
N PRO A 139 15.19 -18.42 -2.75
CA PRO A 139 13.94 -18.18 -2.04
C PRO A 139 12.75 -18.58 -2.91
N VAL A 140 11.94 -19.53 -2.44
CA VAL A 140 10.78 -20.03 -3.19
C VAL A 140 9.44 -19.62 -2.58
N GLY A 141 9.46 -19.13 -1.36
CA GLY A 141 8.24 -18.68 -0.68
C GLY A 141 7.86 -17.25 -1.06
N PRO A 142 6.57 -16.94 -1.21
CA PRO A 142 6.10 -15.60 -1.52
C PRO A 142 6.63 -14.51 -0.59
N GLN A 143 6.71 -14.78 0.72
CA GLN A 143 7.24 -13.81 1.70
C GLN A 143 8.70 -13.41 1.42
N LEU A 144 9.50 -14.34 0.94
CA LEU A 144 10.90 -14.05 0.58
C LEU A 144 11.00 -13.21 -0.69
N LEU A 145 10.11 -13.46 -1.67
CA LEU A 145 10.01 -12.61 -2.85
C LEU A 145 9.55 -11.20 -2.48
N CYS A 146 8.64 -11.06 -1.52
CA CYS A 146 8.22 -9.77 -1.01
C CYS A 146 9.38 -9.02 -0.34
N LEU A 147 10.21 -9.73 0.42
CA LEU A 147 11.41 -9.16 1.02
C LEU A 147 12.41 -8.72 -0.06
N GLU A 148 12.68 -9.57 -1.05
CA GLU A 148 13.55 -9.26 -2.19
C GLU A 148 13.06 -8.00 -2.91
N GLU A 149 11.77 -7.92 -3.23
CA GLU A 149 11.18 -6.76 -3.90
C GLU A 149 11.43 -5.46 -3.13
N THR A 150 11.17 -5.48 -1.82
CA THR A 150 11.18 -4.25 -1.02
C THR A 150 12.57 -3.79 -0.64
N THR A 151 13.49 -4.72 -0.38
CA THR A 151 14.85 -4.41 0.09
C THR A 151 15.87 -4.25 -1.03
N SER A 152 15.55 -4.68 -2.25
CA SER A 152 16.46 -4.54 -3.39
C SER A 152 16.82 -3.08 -3.64
N PRO A 153 18.10 -2.72 -3.82
CA PRO A 153 18.50 -1.37 -4.23
C PRO A 153 17.93 -0.94 -5.59
N LYS A 154 17.49 -1.89 -6.38
CA LYS A 154 16.86 -1.66 -7.69
C LYS A 154 15.34 -1.49 -7.59
N SER A 155 14.76 -1.75 -6.43
CA SER A 155 13.31 -1.62 -6.25
C SER A 155 12.88 -0.15 -6.37
N ASN A 156 11.67 0.06 -6.85
CA ASN A 156 11.11 1.41 -6.84
C ASN A 156 10.74 1.90 -5.43
N ASN A 157 10.70 1.03 -4.42
CA ASN A 157 10.60 1.44 -3.02
C ASN A 157 11.78 2.35 -2.62
N ALA A 158 13.02 1.95 -2.94
CA ALA A 158 14.20 2.76 -2.65
C ALA A 158 14.17 4.11 -3.38
N LYS A 159 13.72 4.12 -4.65
CA LYS A 159 13.56 5.35 -5.42
C LYS A 159 12.54 6.30 -4.79
N MET A 160 11.40 5.77 -4.37
CA MET A 160 10.34 6.56 -3.76
C MET A 160 10.72 7.09 -2.38
N LEU A 161 11.45 6.32 -1.59
CA LEU A 161 11.98 6.77 -0.30
C LEU A 161 13.02 7.89 -0.46
N ASN A 162 13.79 7.87 -1.53
CA ASN A 162 14.79 8.89 -1.83
C ASN A 162 14.20 10.14 -2.51
N GLY A 163 12.90 10.23 -2.69
CA GLY A 163 12.26 11.34 -3.37
C GLY A 163 12.61 11.47 -4.87
N ALA A 164 13.19 10.42 -5.45
CA ALA A 164 13.67 10.47 -6.85
C ALA A 164 12.58 10.18 -7.90
N TRP A 165 11.35 10.07 -7.47
CA TRP A 165 10.27 9.62 -8.33
C TRP A 165 9.18 10.69 -8.48
N HIS A 166 9.40 11.64 -9.40
CA HIS A 166 8.51 12.79 -9.58
C HIS A 166 7.75 12.79 -10.90
N GLU A 167 8.19 11.99 -11.86
CA GLU A 167 7.52 11.91 -13.16
C GLU A 167 6.52 10.75 -13.15
N PRO A 168 5.21 11.03 -13.25
CA PRO A 168 4.20 9.97 -13.29
C PRO A 168 4.31 9.19 -14.61
N ASP A 169 4.51 7.90 -14.52
CA ASP A 169 4.33 6.98 -15.64
C ASP A 169 3.08 6.14 -15.39
N TYR A 170 1.97 6.59 -15.93
CA TYR A 170 0.67 5.94 -15.76
C TYR A 170 0.64 4.49 -16.24
N SER A 171 1.54 4.11 -17.15
CA SER A 171 1.67 2.72 -17.59
C SER A 171 2.17 1.78 -16.51
N GLN A 172 2.81 2.33 -15.49
CA GLN A 172 3.32 1.59 -14.33
C GLN A 172 2.35 1.57 -13.15
N SER A 173 1.18 2.19 -13.27
CA SER A 173 0.18 2.15 -12.21
C SER A 173 -0.21 0.72 -11.87
N SER A 174 -0.23 0.40 -10.58
CA SER A 174 -0.73 -0.89 -10.08
C SER A 174 -2.26 -0.99 -10.09
N GLY A 175 -2.97 0.14 -10.23
CA GLY A 175 -4.41 0.21 -9.97
C GLY A 175 -4.77 0.43 -8.50
N PHE A 176 -3.77 0.56 -7.63
CA PHE A 176 -3.93 0.78 -6.20
C PHE A 176 -3.38 2.13 -5.80
N ASN A 177 -4.20 2.94 -5.18
CA ASN A 177 -3.82 4.26 -4.68
C ASN A 177 -3.49 4.19 -3.19
N VAL A 178 -2.85 5.21 -2.67
CA VAL A 178 -2.51 5.27 -1.23
C VAL A 178 -2.91 6.60 -0.63
N ILE A 179 -3.14 6.58 0.67
CA ILE A 179 -3.26 7.79 1.48
C ILE A 179 -1.88 8.45 1.56
N ASP A 180 -1.82 9.73 1.23
CA ASP A 180 -0.56 10.48 1.18
C ASP A 180 -0.16 11.00 2.56
N PHE A 181 0.51 10.16 3.34
CA PHE A 181 1.01 10.50 4.66
C PHE A 181 2.09 11.61 4.63
N PRO A 182 3.11 11.54 3.76
CA PRO A 182 4.11 12.62 3.69
C PRO A 182 3.48 13.98 3.45
N MET A 183 2.51 14.06 2.55
CA MET A 183 1.81 15.31 2.25
C MET A 183 0.97 15.79 3.44
N HIS A 184 0.24 14.90 4.10
CA HIS A 184 -0.55 15.23 5.29
C HIS A 184 0.30 15.86 6.40
N TYR A 185 1.47 15.29 6.70
CA TYR A 185 2.36 15.82 7.74
C TYR A 185 2.98 17.17 7.39
N SER A 186 2.90 17.60 6.17
CA SER A 186 3.42 18.88 5.70
C SER A 186 2.37 19.98 5.65
N TYR A 187 1.14 19.72 6.11
CA TYR A 187 0.07 20.71 6.17
C TYR A 187 0.02 21.52 7.49
N ASN A 188 1.08 21.55 8.28
CA ASN A 188 1.10 22.30 9.53
C ASN A 188 0.94 23.81 9.35
N THR A 189 1.38 24.34 8.21
CA THR A 189 1.19 25.73 7.83
C THR A 189 0.90 25.83 6.32
N ALA A 190 0.22 26.90 5.92
CA ALA A 190 -0.03 27.17 4.50
C ALA A 190 1.28 27.27 3.69
N GLN A 191 2.35 27.81 4.29
CA GLN A 191 3.64 27.91 3.63
C GLN A 191 4.27 26.53 3.41
N GLN A 192 4.17 25.62 4.37
CA GLN A 192 4.66 24.25 4.21
C GLN A 192 3.88 23.52 3.14
N ALA A 193 2.54 23.60 3.16
CA ALA A 193 1.70 22.99 2.14
C ALA A 193 2.04 23.51 0.73
N PHE A 194 2.24 24.82 0.59
CA PHE A 194 2.64 25.42 -0.68
C PHE A 194 4.02 24.96 -1.14
N SER A 195 4.99 24.94 -0.23
CA SER A 195 6.36 24.50 -0.55
C SER A 195 6.40 23.04 -0.97
N LEU A 196 5.59 22.19 -0.32
CA LEU A 196 5.47 20.78 -0.65
C LEU A 196 4.85 20.58 -2.03
N ALA A 197 3.79 21.30 -2.36
CA ALA A 197 3.12 21.20 -3.65
C ALA A 197 4.01 21.67 -4.82
N SER A 198 5.03 22.48 -4.54
CA SER A 198 5.98 23.00 -5.54
C SER A 198 7.35 22.35 -5.48
N GLY A 199 7.60 21.46 -4.50
CA GLY A 199 8.89 20.82 -4.27
C GLY A 199 8.94 19.38 -4.79
N ASP A 200 10.15 18.86 -4.84
CA ASP A 200 10.44 17.48 -5.28
C ASP A 200 10.49 16.47 -4.12
N GLU A 201 10.01 16.85 -2.94
CA GLU A 201 10.15 16.03 -1.73
C GLU A 201 9.07 14.99 -1.57
N CYS A 202 7.95 15.13 -2.28
CA CYS A 202 6.83 14.22 -2.21
C CYS A 202 6.29 13.87 -3.60
N TYR A 203 5.85 12.65 -3.74
CA TYR A 203 5.08 12.22 -4.89
C TYR A 203 3.65 12.72 -4.72
N ASN A 204 3.31 13.81 -5.37
CA ASN A 204 2.05 14.53 -5.16
C ASN A 204 1.04 14.38 -6.32
N ASP A 205 1.19 13.35 -7.13
CA ASP A 205 0.24 13.10 -8.21
C ASP A 205 -1.07 12.54 -7.65
N ALA A 206 -2.12 13.35 -7.70
CA ALA A 206 -3.45 12.99 -7.24
C ALA A 206 -4.08 11.81 -7.99
N THR A 207 -3.52 11.38 -9.11
CA THR A 207 -3.94 10.17 -9.82
C THR A 207 -3.61 8.90 -9.02
N PHE A 208 -2.56 8.94 -8.21
CA PHE A 208 -2.08 7.80 -7.44
C PHE A 208 -2.31 7.95 -5.94
N ASN A 209 -2.61 9.16 -5.47
CA ASN A 209 -2.65 9.49 -4.07
C ASN A 209 -4.00 10.04 -3.64
N VAL A 210 -4.44 9.65 -2.45
CA VAL A 210 -5.58 10.24 -1.78
C VAL A 210 -5.05 11.26 -0.77
N VAL A 211 -5.14 12.53 -1.13
CA VAL A 211 -4.71 13.64 -0.28
C VAL A 211 -5.80 13.93 0.76
N TYR A 212 -5.40 14.19 1.97
CA TYR A 212 -6.31 14.55 3.06
C TYR A 212 -5.65 15.58 4.00
N VAL A 213 -6.46 16.35 4.68
CA VAL A 213 -6.02 17.35 5.64
C VAL A 213 -6.23 16.88 7.07
N ASP A 214 -7.34 16.23 7.34
CA ASP A 214 -7.68 15.61 8.62
C ASP A 214 -8.33 14.24 8.40
N SER A 215 -8.18 13.35 9.36
CA SER A 215 -8.77 12.02 9.32
C SER A 215 -9.21 11.57 10.72
N HIS A 216 -9.85 10.41 10.81
CA HIS A 216 -10.25 9.83 12.10
C HIS A 216 -9.07 9.43 12.99
N ASP A 217 -7.90 9.12 12.40
CA ASP A 217 -6.70 8.69 13.10
C ASP A 217 -5.63 9.79 13.21
N TYR A 218 -5.55 10.67 12.21
CA TYR A 218 -4.46 11.63 12.09
C TYR A 218 -5.00 13.03 11.91
N SER A 219 -4.40 13.97 12.60
CA SER A 219 -4.68 15.40 12.51
C SER A 219 -3.43 16.16 12.12
N PRO A 220 -3.56 17.36 11.53
CA PRO A 220 -2.43 18.18 11.19
C PRO A 220 -1.70 18.67 12.46
N GLY A 221 -0.40 18.78 12.35
CA GLY A 221 0.44 19.30 13.42
C GLY A 221 1.19 18.22 14.22
N PRO A 222 1.94 18.64 15.22
CA PRO A 222 2.82 17.75 15.99
C PRO A 222 2.06 16.84 16.95
N SER A 223 0.75 17.00 17.09
CA SER A 223 -0.09 16.23 17.99
C SER A 223 -1.23 15.60 17.22
N ASP A 224 -1.30 14.28 17.23
CA ASP A 224 -2.40 13.51 16.63
C ASP A 224 -3.77 13.72 17.31
N THR A 225 -3.82 14.58 18.32
CA THR A 225 -5.05 14.93 19.04
C THR A 225 -5.73 16.20 18.56
N ASN A 226 -5.02 17.02 17.78
CA ASN A 226 -5.57 18.25 17.24
C ASN A 226 -6.43 17.95 16.00
N ARG A 227 -7.67 18.38 16.03
CA ARG A 227 -8.58 18.27 14.88
C ARG A 227 -8.86 19.64 14.32
N PHE A 228 -9.10 19.72 13.01
CA PHE A 228 -9.62 20.93 12.43
C PHE A 228 -10.99 21.23 13.03
N GLY A 229 -11.14 22.43 13.58
CA GLY A 229 -12.37 22.88 14.19
C GLY A 229 -12.57 24.39 14.02
N GLY A 230 -13.81 24.87 14.11
CA GLY A 230 -14.09 26.28 14.02
C GLY A 230 -13.60 26.91 12.71
N THR A 231 -12.76 27.93 12.82
CA THR A 231 -12.22 28.65 11.67
C THR A 231 -11.19 27.85 10.86
N ASP A 232 -10.56 26.86 11.46
CA ASP A 232 -9.55 26.04 10.78
C ASP A 232 -10.18 25.11 9.77
N ALA A 233 -11.45 24.76 9.95
CA ALA A 233 -12.22 23.96 8.99
C ALA A 233 -12.53 24.70 7.67
N GLN A 234 -12.17 25.96 7.56
CA GLN A 234 -12.36 26.76 6.34
C GLN A 234 -11.22 26.64 5.33
N TRP A 235 -10.20 25.90 5.65
CA TRP A 235 -9.12 25.59 4.74
C TRP A 235 -9.60 24.64 3.65
#